data_c1fc2901e13be0d5976e8a8ac575ea70
#
_entry.id   c1fc2901e13be0d5976e8a8ac575ea70
#
_cell.length_a   1.000
_cell.length_b   1.000
_cell.length_c   1.000
_cell.angle_alpha   90.00
_cell.angle_beta   90.00
_cell.angle_gamma   90.00
#
_symmetry.space_group_name_H-M   'P 1'
#
loop_
_entity.id
_entity.type
_entity.pdbx_description
1 polymer ?
#
loop_
_entity_poly.entity_id
_entity_poly.type
_entity_poly.pdbx_seq_one_letter_code
_entity_poly.pdbx_strand_id
1 'polypeptide(L)'
;MSDIHGCYDDMLMMIEKIKLSDEDVLVFAGDYIDRGPKSYEMIKWIEQNLNKAIFLKGNHEVEFAYGISLMWEMCKKNEWSEESLEDTRIVFALIKQASQGVFDYYGTIQNLIEIHDCTLSELSHYANMFEDFPLFYLLELSGKKYVIVHAGYIDTIEGVDTERAYESIDEFYLYARDDAYIYGGIEHGVVVAGHTPTTLEEELPFNNGDVYKSYDEDLDCTFYDIDCGCSAKGKRDGAKLACIRLNDEQIYYI
;
A
#
# COMPACT_ATOMS: atom_id res chain seq x y z
N MET A 1 0.80 0.41 10.24
CA MET A 1 -0.49 0.69 9.55
C MET A 1 -0.36 0.29 8.09
N SER A 2 -1.47 -0.04 7.43
CA SER A 2 -1.52 -0.45 6.03
C SER A 2 -2.81 0.05 5.37
N ASP A 3 -2.85 0.10 4.03
CA ASP A 3 -4.06 0.26 3.22
C ASP A 3 -4.93 1.47 3.61
N ILE A 4 -4.29 2.63 3.71
CA ILE A 4 -4.95 3.88 4.10
C ILE A 4 -5.84 4.40 2.99
N HIS A 5 -5.40 4.24 1.72
CA HIS A 5 -6.20 4.59 0.54
C HIS A 5 -6.86 5.96 0.62
N GLY A 6 -6.09 7.02 0.81
CA GLY A 6 -6.60 8.39 0.88
C GLY A 6 -7.54 8.68 2.06
N CYS A 7 -7.66 7.79 3.05
CA CYS A 7 -8.37 8.04 4.30
C CYS A 7 -7.49 8.84 5.28
N TYR A 8 -7.03 9.98 4.83
CA TYR A 8 -6.06 10.84 5.52
C TYR A 8 -6.48 11.22 6.94
N ASP A 9 -7.74 11.57 7.14
CA ASP A 9 -8.24 11.97 8.47
C ASP A 9 -8.22 10.79 9.45
N ASP A 10 -8.56 9.58 9.00
CA ASP A 10 -8.49 8.37 9.83
C ASP A 10 -7.03 8.06 10.21
N MET A 11 -6.09 8.26 9.29
CA MET A 11 -4.65 8.12 9.56
C MET A 11 -4.18 9.11 10.63
N LEU A 12 -4.57 10.38 10.54
CA LEU A 12 -4.23 11.37 11.58
C LEU A 12 -4.84 11.03 12.92
N MET A 13 -6.11 10.60 12.96
CA MET A 13 -6.76 10.15 14.21
C MET A 13 -6.06 8.92 14.80
N MET A 14 -5.57 8.00 13.96
CA MET A 14 -4.78 6.87 14.43
C MET A 14 -3.46 7.31 15.04
N ILE A 15 -2.72 8.21 14.39
CA ILE A 15 -1.45 8.75 14.92
C ILE A 15 -1.68 9.42 16.29
N GLU A 16 -2.74 10.19 16.44
CA GLU A 16 -3.11 10.80 17.73
C GLU A 16 -3.44 9.73 18.79
N LYS A 17 -4.17 8.69 18.40
CA LYS A 17 -4.60 7.60 19.29
C LYS A 17 -3.45 6.76 19.82
N ILE A 18 -2.48 6.42 18.98
CA ILE A 18 -1.35 5.55 19.37
C ILE A 18 -0.31 6.25 20.22
N LYS A 19 -0.30 7.60 20.26
CA LYS A 19 0.55 8.44 21.12
C LYS A 19 2.03 8.08 21.02
N LEU A 20 2.58 8.17 19.80
CA LEU A 20 4.01 7.91 19.55
C LEU A 20 4.90 8.74 20.47
N SER A 21 5.94 8.10 21.00
CA SER A 21 7.08 8.74 21.66
C SER A 21 8.18 9.06 20.65
N ASP A 22 9.19 9.82 21.05
CA ASP A 22 10.35 10.13 20.21
C ASP A 22 11.23 8.89 19.90
N GLU A 23 11.04 7.78 20.63
CA GLU A 23 11.78 6.54 20.43
C GLU A 23 11.02 5.55 19.53
N ASP A 24 9.74 5.83 19.22
CA ASP A 24 8.92 4.96 18.40
C ASP A 24 9.20 5.16 16.90
N VAL A 25 9.19 4.07 16.16
CA VAL A 25 9.28 4.08 14.70
C VAL A 25 7.93 3.67 14.12
N LEU A 26 7.36 4.55 13.32
CA LEU A 26 6.11 4.28 12.60
C LEU A 26 6.43 3.68 11.23
N VAL A 27 5.85 2.52 10.93
CA VAL A 27 5.97 1.85 9.64
C VAL A 27 4.61 1.77 8.98
N PHE A 28 4.58 2.14 7.71
CA PHE A 28 3.43 2.04 6.83
C PHE A 28 3.69 0.97 5.77
N ALA A 29 2.77 0.02 5.62
CA ALA A 29 2.95 -1.13 4.75
C ALA A 29 2.25 -1.00 3.39
N GLY A 30 2.30 0.20 2.78
CA GLY A 30 1.81 0.45 1.42
C GLY A 30 0.34 0.87 1.34
N ASP A 31 -0.09 1.12 0.09
CA ASP A 31 -1.44 1.51 -0.32
C ASP A 31 -1.94 2.79 0.35
N TYR A 32 -1.25 3.90 0.04
CA TYR A 32 -1.57 5.21 0.60
C TYR A 32 -2.66 5.94 -0.17
N ILE A 33 -2.74 5.69 -1.48
CA ILE A 33 -3.53 6.44 -2.46
C ILE A 33 -4.73 5.62 -2.96
N ASP A 34 -5.55 6.26 -3.78
CA ASP A 34 -6.77 5.73 -4.40
C ASP A 34 -7.91 5.43 -3.40
N ARG A 35 -9.09 5.18 -3.94
CA ARG A 35 -10.33 4.80 -3.25
C ARG A 35 -10.91 5.86 -2.31
N GLY A 36 -10.10 6.43 -1.43
CA GLY A 36 -10.52 7.47 -0.50
C GLY A 36 -10.37 8.89 -1.06
N PRO A 37 -10.89 9.89 -0.35
CA PRO A 37 -11.08 11.24 -0.92
C PRO A 37 -9.83 12.14 -0.88
N LYS A 38 -8.78 11.78 -0.12
CA LYS A 38 -7.67 12.68 0.22
C LYS A 38 -6.30 12.11 -0.12
N SER A 39 -6.16 11.53 -1.33
CA SER A 39 -4.86 11.02 -1.82
C SER A 39 -3.81 12.13 -1.94
N TYR A 40 -4.19 13.35 -2.34
CA TYR A 40 -3.27 14.47 -2.43
C TYR A 40 -2.69 14.86 -1.06
N GLU A 41 -3.55 15.02 -0.06
CA GLU A 41 -3.14 15.35 1.30
C GLU A 41 -2.25 14.24 1.88
N MET A 42 -2.54 12.97 1.56
CA MET A 42 -1.73 11.84 1.96
C MET A 42 -0.33 11.89 1.33
N ILE A 43 -0.24 12.14 0.03
CA ILE A 43 1.04 12.31 -0.69
C ILE A 43 1.86 13.45 -0.07
N LYS A 44 1.24 14.61 0.16
CA LYS A 44 1.91 15.77 0.76
C LYS A 44 2.39 15.50 2.18
N TRP A 45 1.62 14.73 2.95
CA TRP A 45 2.03 14.35 4.30
C TRP A 45 3.21 13.37 4.27
N ILE A 46 3.20 12.39 3.37
CA ILE A 46 4.33 11.45 3.18
C ILE A 46 5.60 12.22 2.85
N GLU A 47 5.55 13.11 1.85
CA GLU A 47 6.69 13.94 1.43
C GLU A 47 7.33 14.71 2.60
N GLN A 48 6.49 15.25 3.52
CA GLN A 48 6.95 15.99 4.70
C GLN A 48 7.49 15.09 5.84
N ASN A 49 7.23 13.78 5.79
CA ASN A 49 7.56 12.86 6.86
C ASN A 49 8.48 11.69 6.44
N LEU A 50 9.12 11.77 5.27
CA LEU A 50 10.04 10.75 4.75
C LEU A 50 11.18 10.39 5.71
N ASN A 51 11.58 11.33 6.57
CA ASN A 51 12.64 11.13 7.57
C ASN A 51 12.13 10.80 8.98
N LYS A 52 10.80 10.65 9.17
CA LYS A 52 10.17 10.40 10.48
C LYS A 52 9.42 9.09 10.56
N ALA A 53 9.12 8.48 9.41
CA ALA A 53 8.44 7.21 9.30
C ALA A 53 9.06 6.38 8.18
N ILE A 54 8.81 5.08 8.20
CA ILE A 54 9.19 4.15 7.14
C ILE A 54 7.95 3.90 6.30
N PHE A 55 8.08 4.11 5.00
CA PHE A 55 7.03 3.89 4.01
C PHE A 55 7.44 2.75 3.11
N LEU A 56 6.61 1.70 3.05
CA LEU A 56 6.80 0.58 2.12
C LEU A 56 5.96 0.80 0.86
N LYS A 57 6.39 0.16 -0.21
CA LYS A 57 5.67 0.18 -1.48
C LYS A 57 4.46 -0.73 -1.41
N GLY A 58 3.28 -0.23 -1.81
CA GLY A 58 2.10 -1.03 -2.10
C GLY A 58 1.87 -1.15 -3.61
N ASN A 59 0.95 -1.99 -4.02
CA ASN A 59 0.65 -2.16 -5.44
C ASN A 59 0.03 -0.90 -6.05
N HIS A 60 -0.73 -0.10 -5.30
CA HIS A 60 -1.30 1.15 -5.79
C HIS A 60 -0.23 2.20 -6.11
N GLU A 61 0.87 2.25 -5.36
CA GLU A 61 2.01 3.11 -5.66
C GLU A 61 2.74 2.66 -6.93
N VAL A 62 2.89 1.35 -7.16
CA VAL A 62 3.47 0.78 -8.39
C VAL A 62 2.61 1.12 -9.60
N GLU A 63 1.30 0.93 -9.52
CA GLU A 63 0.37 1.24 -10.60
C GLU A 63 0.33 2.74 -10.91
N PHE A 64 0.38 3.59 -9.89
CA PHE A 64 0.49 5.04 -10.07
C PHE A 64 1.77 5.39 -10.85
N ALA A 65 2.93 4.89 -10.43
CA ALA A 65 4.21 5.15 -11.09
C ALA A 65 4.20 4.65 -12.55
N TYR A 66 3.62 3.48 -12.79
CA TYR A 66 3.44 2.95 -14.14
C TYR A 66 2.56 3.87 -15.02
N GLY A 67 1.42 4.33 -14.47
CA GLY A 67 0.55 5.28 -15.18
C GLY A 67 1.28 6.58 -15.57
N ILE A 68 2.09 7.12 -14.65
CA ILE A 68 2.89 8.32 -14.92
C ILE A 68 3.98 8.05 -15.96
N SER A 69 4.61 6.88 -15.95
CA SER A 69 5.62 6.51 -16.96
C SER A 69 5.02 6.49 -18.37
N LEU A 70 3.81 5.96 -18.54
CA LEU A 70 3.09 5.98 -19.82
C LEU A 70 2.78 7.41 -20.27
N MET A 71 2.36 8.28 -19.34
CA MET A 71 2.13 9.69 -19.64
C MET A 71 3.41 10.38 -20.10
N TRP A 72 4.51 10.11 -19.43
CA TRP A 72 5.83 10.63 -19.78
C TRP A 72 6.30 10.22 -21.17
N GLU A 73 6.18 8.94 -21.51
CA GLU A 73 6.53 8.44 -22.84
C GLU A 73 5.70 9.11 -23.94
N MET A 74 4.40 9.28 -23.71
CA MET A 74 3.52 9.95 -24.67
C MET A 74 3.86 11.44 -24.80
N CYS A 75 4.15 12.13 -23.70
CA CYS A 75 4.57 13.52 -23.69
C CYS A 75 5.84 13.72 -24.53
N LYS A 76 6.86 12.91 -24.29
CA LYS A 76 8.13 12.93 -25.07
C LYS A 76 7.92 12.68 -26.56
N LYS A 77 7.12 11.67 -26.90
CA LYS A 77 6.83 11.31 -28.30
C LYS A 77 6.19 12.44 -29.10
N ASN A 78 5.41 13.30 -28.44
CA ASN A 78 4.70 14.40 -29.09
C ASN A 78 5.38 15.76 -28.88
N GLU A 79 6.55 15.81 -28.26
CA GLU A 79 7.30 17.03 -27.95
C GLU A 79 6.49 18.02 -27.09
N TRP A 80 5.60 17.53 -26.22
CA TRP A 80 4.81 18.34 -25.29
C TRP A 80 5.61 18.67 -24.03
N SER A 81 5.20 19.72 -23.33
CA SER A 81 5.88 20.17 -22.11
C SER A 81 5.34 19.49 -20.86
N GLU A 82 6.21 18.85 -20.11
CA GLU A 82 5.90 18.25 -18.81
C GLU A 82 5.52 19.28 -17.72
N GLU A 83 5.93 20.54 -17.90
CA GLU A 83 5.61 21.65 -17.03
C GLU A 83 4.28 22.32 -17.41
N SER A 84 3.67 21.94 -18.54
CA SER A 84 2.40 22.48 -19.02
C SER A 84 1.24 21.66 -18.46
N LEU A 85 0.38 22.28 -17.67
CA LEU A 85 -0.86 21.66 -17.18
C LEU A 85 -1.81 21.30 -18.32
N GLU A 86 -1.86 22.12 -19.41
CA GLU A 86 -2.67 21.84 -20.58
C GLU A 86 -2.19 20.56 -21.29
N ASP A 87 -0.89 20.43 -21.53
CA ASP A 87 -0.31 19.23 -22.15
C ASP A 87 -0.49 18.01 -21.24
N THR A 88 -0.32 18.15 -19.91
CA THR A 88 -0.59 17.08 -18.92
C THR A 88 -2.03 16.58 -19.03
N ARG A 89 -3.02 17.48 -19.11
CA ARG A 89 -4.44 17.12 -19.28
C ARG A 89 -4.70 16.39 -20.59
N ILE A 90 -4.06 16.83 -21.69
CA ILE A 90 -4.18 16.18 -22.99
C ILE A 90 -3.61 14.76 -22.95
N VAL A 91 -2.40 14.61 -22.43
CA VAL A 91 -1.74 13.29 -22.29
C VAL A 91 -2.59 12.35 -21.45
N PHE A 92 -3.06 12.80 -20.29
CA PHE A 92 -3.92 11.99 -19.42
C PHE A 92 -5.20 11.54 -20.13
N ALA A 93 -5.89 12.44 -20.82
CA ALA A 93 -7.10 12.10 -21.56
C ALA A 93 -6.87 11.04 -22.64
N LEU A 94 -5.76 11.13 -23.37
CA LEU A 94 -5.39 10.16 -24.40
C LEU A 94 -5.07 8.77 -23.82
N ILE A 95 -4.33 8.71 -22.72
CA ILE A 95 -4.00 7.43 -22.05
C ILE A 95 -5.27 6.81 -21.47
N LYS A 96 -6.10 7.59 -20.80
CA LYS A 96 -7.39 7.12 -20.25
C LYS A 96 -8.29 6.54 -21.35
N GLN A 97 -8.33 7.17 -22.53
CA GLN A 97 -9.08 6.65 -23.67
C GLN A 97 -8.49 5.36 -24.24
N ALA A 98 -7.16 5.25 -24.30
CA ALA A 98 -6.46 4.08 -24.84
C ALA A 98 -6.56 2.85 -23.93
N SER A 99 -6.60 3.05 -22.61
CA SER A 99 -6.61 1.97 -21.60
C SER A 99 -7.94 1.23 -21.46
N GLN A 100 -9.03 1.74 -22.05
CA GLN A 100 -10.38 1.12 -21.99
C GLN A 100 -10.83 0.70 -20.59
N GLY A 101 -10.45 1.43 -19.56
CA GLY A 101 -10.81 1.14 -18.17
C GLY A 101 -9.94 0.10 -17.47
N VAL A 102 -8.83 -0.32 -18.09
CA VAL A 102 -7.86 -1.26 -17.48
C VAL A 102 -7.21 -0.67 -16.21
N PHE A 103 -7.21 0.65 -16.07
CA PHE A 103 -6.63 1.34 -14.92
C PHE A 103 -7.71 1.99 -14.06
N ASP A 104 -8.26 1.26 -13.13
CA ASP A 104 -9.16 1.79 -12.09
C ASP A 104 -8.43 2.77 -11.12
N TYR A 105 -7.10 2.81 -11.20
CA TYR A 105 -6.19 3.65 -10.39
C TYR A 105 -6.06 5.09 -10.88
N TYR A 106 -6.66 5.43 -12.00
CA TYR A 106 -6.67 6.81 -12.51
C TYR A 106 -7.42 7.81 -11.61
N GLY A 107 -8.12 7.33 -10.60
CA GLY A 107 -8.82 8.18 -9.65
C GLY A 107 -7.89 9.19 -8.98
N THR A 108 -6.74 8.76 -8.50
CA THR A 108 -5.74 9.66 -7.90
C THR A 108 -5.10 10.57 -8.94
N ILE A 109 -4.61 10.02 -10.07
CA ILE A 109 -3.99 10.82 -11.14
C ILE A 109 -4.97 11.88 -11.65
N GLN A 110 -6.23 11.50 -11.91
CA GLN A 110 -7.26 12.43 -12.34
C GLN A 110 -7.49 13.55 -11.31
N ASN A 111 -7.60 13.18 -10.03
CA ASN A 111 -7.80 14.16 -8.95
C ASN A 111 -6.64 15.15 -8.86
N LEU A 112 -5.40 14.66 -8.93
CA LEU A 112 -4.20 15.48 -8.89
C LEU A 112 -4.16 16.50 -10.06
N ILE A 113 -4.54 16.08 -11.26
CA ILE A 113 -4.54 16.94 -12.46
C ILE A 113 -5.72 17.91 -12.45
N GLU A 114 -6.94 17.44 -12.16
CA GLU A 114 -8.17 18.21 -12.35
C GLU A 114 -8.54 19.10 -11.15
N ILE A 115 -8.16 18.68 -9.93
CA ILE A 115 -8.51 19.37 -8.69
C ILE A 115 -7.31 20.15 -8.13
N HIS A 116 -6.11 19.58 -8.22
CA HIS A 116 -4.90 20.16 -7.64
C HIS A 116 -3.95 20.77 -8.66
N ASP A 117 -4.33 20.80 -9.94
CA ASP A 117 -3.57 21.41 -11.03
C ASP A 117 -2.12 20.92 -11.14
N CYS A 118 -1.88 19.64 -10.78
CA CYS A 118 -0.54 19.05 -10.86
C CYS A 118 -0.11 18.85 -12.30
N THR A 119 1.09 19.30 -12.63
CA THR A 119 1.75 19.07 -13.92
C THR A 119 2.35 17.65 -13.98
N LEU A 120 2.70 17.19 -15.18
CA LEU A 120 3.36 15.89 -15.36
C LEU A 120 4.70 15.83 -14.61
N SER A 121 5.41 16.95 -14.51
CA SER A 121 6.65 17.05 -13.72
C SER A 121 6.40 16.80 -12.23
N GLU A 122 5.35 17.39 -11.65
CA GLU A 122 4.96 17.16 -10.25
C GLU A 122 4.49 15.72 -10.02
N LEU A 123 3.69 15.16 -10.94
CA LEU A 123 3.27 13.75 -10.88
C LEU A 123 4.47 12.80 -10.95
N SER A 124 5.46 13.11 -11.80
CA SER A 124 6.70 12.34 -11.89
C SER A 124 7.53 12.40 -10.61
N HIS A 125 7.54 13.54 -9.93
CA HIS A 125 8.18 13.65 -8.62
C HIS A 125 7.54 12.70 -7.59
N TYR A 126 6.21 12.63 -7.53
CA TYR A 126 5.51 11.70 -6.63
C TYR A 126 5.73 10.23 -7.03
N ALA A 127 5.72 9.92 -8.32
CA ALA A 127 6.02 8.59 -8.82
C ALA A 127 7.42 8.12 -8.41
N ASN A 128 8.43 8.95 -8.61
CA ASN A 128 9.81 8.66 -8.21
C ASN A 128 9.93 8.47 -6.68
N MET A 129 9.24 9.28 -5.88
CA MET A 129 9.19 9.11 -4.42
C MET A 129 8.63 7.73 -4.06
N PHE A 130 7.57 7.27 -4.70
CA PHE A 130 6.99 5.95 -4.46
C PHE A 130 7.89 4.80 -4.95
N GLU A 131 8.59 4.99 -6.07
CA GLU A 131 9.54 4.00 -6.58
C GLU A 131 10.75 3.80 -5.66
N ASP A 132 11.12 4.81 -4.89
CA ASP A 132 12.22 4.74 -3.91
C ASP A 132 11.82 3.99 -2.60
N PHE A 133 10.53 3.70 -2.38
CA PHE A 133 10.12 2.97 -1.18
C PHE A 133 10.57 1.51 -1.23
N PRO A 134 11.08 0.96 -0.11
CA PRO A 134 11.41 -0.46 -0.03
C PRO A 134 10.15 -1.33 -0.11
N LEU A 135 10.31 -2.57 -0.57
CA LEU A 135 9.23 -3.55 -0.66
C LEU A 135 8.87 -4.15 0.70
N PHE A 136 9.86 -4.26 1.60
CA PHE A 136 9.66 -4.78 2.96
C PHE A 136 10.64 -4.13 3.93
N TYR A 137 10.35 -4.28 5.21
CA TYR A 137 11.20 -3.83 6.30
C TYR A 137 11.43 -4.94 7.31
N LEU A 138 12.72 -5.23 7.58
CA LEU A 138 13.15 -6.24 8.54
C LEU A 138 13.59 -5.57 9.85
N LEU A 139 13.12 -6.09 10.97
CA LEU A 139 13.58 -5.65 12.28
C LEU A 139 13.62 -6.80 13.27
N GLU A 140 14.36 -6.62 14.35
CA GLU A 140 14.40 -7.54 15.49
C GLU A 140 13.99 -6.80 16.77
N LEU A 141 13.00 -7.34 17.47
CA LEU A 141 12.53 -6.83 18.74
C LEU A 141 12.59 -7.96 19.79
N SER A 142 13.33 -7.74 20.86
CA SER A 142 13.44 -8.70 21.96
C SER A 142 13.85 -10.13 21.54
N GLY A 143 14.68 -10.23 20.50
CA GLY A 143 15.16 -11.51 19.95
C GLY A 143 14.19 -12.21 19.00
N LYS A 144 13.07 -11.57 18.63
CA LYS A 144 12.11 -12.06 17.64
C LYS A 144 12.25 -11.26 16.34
N LYS A 145 12.27 -11.94 15.20
CA LYS A 145 12.35 -11.33 13.88
C LYS A 145 10.96 -10.89 13.41
N TYR A 146 10.88 -9.75 12.79
CA TYR A 146 9.68 -9.22 12.16
C TYR A 146 9.97 -8.82 10.73
N VAL A 147 9.08 -9.18 9.83
CA VAL A 147 9.01 -8.67 8.46
C VAL A 147 7.72 -7.88 8.33
N ILE A 148 7.83 -6.62 7.88
CA ILE A 148 6.68 -5.83 7.50
C ILE A 148 6.73 -5.72 5.98
N VAL A 149 5.63 -6.03 5.31
CA VAL A 149 5.52 -6.10 3.85
C VAL A 149 4.11 -5.66 3.44
N HIS A 150 3.89 -5.34 2.16
CA HIS A 150 2.55 -4.92 1.75
C HIS A 150 1.56 -6.10 1.72
N ALA A 151 1.83 -7.17 0.95
CA ALA A 151 0.90 -8.28 0.76
C ALA A 151 1.35 -9.59 1.44
N GLY A 152 2.44 -10.20 0.99
CA GLY A 152 2.96 -11.43 1.56
C GLY A 152 4.48 -11.47 1.52
N TYR A 153 5.10 -12.30 2.34
CA TYR A 153 6.56 -12.46 2.37
C TYR A 153 6.96 -13.92 2.24
N ILE A 154 7.89 -14.19 1.34
CA ILE A 154 8.58 -15.48 1.16
C ILE A 154 10.05 -15.22 0.89
N ASP A 155 10.92 -16.15 1.28
CA ASP A 155 12.36 -16.06 0.99
C ASP A 155 12.71 -16.47 -0.44
N THR A 156 11.89 -17.34 -1.06
CA THR A 156 12.07 -17.80 -2.45
C THR A 156 10.73 -18.14 -3.08
N ILE A 157 10.60 -17.87 -4.37
CA ILE A 157 9.42 -18.27 -5.17
C ILE A 157 9.59 -19.66 -5.78
N GLU A 158 10.79 -20.25 -5.74
CA GLU A 158 11.05 -21.58 -6.29
C GLU A 158 10.27 -22.65 -5.52
N GLY A 159 9.44 -23.42 -6.25
CA GLY A 159 8.64 -24.51 -5.65
C GLY A 159 7.32 -24.07 -5.00
N VAL A 160 6.97 -22.80 -5.09
CA VAL A 160 5.66 -22.30 -4.67
C VAL A 160 4.66 -22.61 -5.79
N ASP A 161 3.75 -23.54 -5.51
CA ASP A 161 2.69 -23.96 -6.45
C ASP A 161 1.40 -23.20 -6.14
N THR A 162 1.28 -22.02 -6.71
CA THR A 162 0.14 -21.13 -6.54
C THR A 162 -0.79 -21.16 -7.76
N GLU A 163 -2.08 -20.94 -7.56
CA GLU A 163 -3.03 -20.77 -8.68
C GLU A 163 -2.68 -19.52 -9.51
N ARG A 164 -2.16 -18.47 -8.86
CA ARG A 164 -1.62 -17.28 -9.51
C ARG A 164 -0.14 -17.51 -9.84
N ALA A 165 0.23 -17.40 -11.11
CA ALA A 165 1.64 -17.34 -11.51
C ALA A 165 2.22 -15.96 -11.15
N TYR A 166 3.24 -15.93 -10.29
CA TYR A 166 4.03 -14.74 -10.00
C TYR A 166 5.29 -14.74 -10.90
N GLU A 167 5.53 -13.63 -11.59
CA GLU A 167 6.71 -13.49 -12.46
C GLU A 167 7.98 -13.24 -11.65
N SER A 168 7.84 -12.69 -10.44
CA SER A 168 8.94 -12.38 -9.53
C SER A 168 8.51 -12.46 -8.07
N ILE A 169 9.49 -12.50 -7.17
CA ILE A 169 9.26 -12.43 -5.71
C ILE A 169 8.65 -11.07 -5.32
N ASP A 170 8.98 -10.00 -6.04
CA ASP A 170 8.45 -8.66 -5.81
C ASP A 170 6.93 -8.62 -6.05
N GLU A 171 6.44 -9.36 -7.05
CA GLU A 171 5.00 -9.51 -7.27
C GLU A 171 4.30 -10.21 -6.10
N PHE A 172 4.95 -11.21 -5.49
CA PHE A 172 4.40 -11.84 -4.30
C PHE A 172 4.30 -10.85 -3.14
N TYR A 173 5.33 -10.02 -2.94
CA TYR A 173 5.34 -9.00 -1.89
C TYR A 173 4.25 -7.93 -2.07
N LEU A 174 3.80 -7.70 -3.33
CA LEU A 174 2.87 -6.63 -3.67
C LEU A 174 1.43 -7.10 -3.92
N TYR A 175 1.22 -8.38 -4.29
CA TYR A 175 -0.07 -8.82 -4.82
C TYR A 175 -0.58 -10.14 -4.24
N ALA A 176 0.17 -10.81 -3.34
CA ALA A 176 -0.26 -12.08 -2.77
C ALA A 176 -1.52 -11.88 -1.90
N ARG A 177 -2.48 -12.83 -2.02
CA ARG A 177 -3.71 -12.87 -1.21
C ARG A 177 -3.72 -14.15 -0.37
N ASP A 178 -4.53 -15.13 -0.74
CA ASP A 178 -4.57 -16.45 -0.09
C ASP A 178 -3.17 -17.08 -0.03
N ASP A 179 -2.40 -16.90 -1.10
CA ASP A 179 -1.01 -17.37 -1.18
C ASP A 179 -0.13 -16.79 -0.06
N ALA A 180 -0.40 -15.56 0.41
CA ALA A 180 0.30 -14.96 1.53
C ALA A 180 0.07 -15.73 2.84
N TYR A 181 -1.13 -16.28 3.03
CA TYR A 181 -1.48 -17.06 4.23
C TYR A 181 -1.01 -18.52 4.15
N ILE A 182 -0.90 -19.07 2.92
CA ILE A 182 -0.56 -20.47 2.68
C ILE A 182 0.95 -20.69 2.59
N TYR A 183 1.64 -19.79 1.90
CA TYR A 183 3.08 -19.94 1.59
C TYR A 183 3.94 -18.85 2.24
N GLY A 184 3.33 -17.76 2.72
CA GLY A 184 4.04 -16.65 3.33
C GLY A 184 4.56 -16.97 4.72
N GLY A 185 5.78 -16.51 5.03
CA GLY A 185 6.36 -16.67 6.37
C GLY A 185 7.86 -16.47 6.41
N ILE A 186 8.40 -16.48 7.60
CA ILE A 186 9.83 -16.55 7.90
C ILE A 186 10.07 -17.52 9.07
N GLU A 187 11.18 -18.23 9.05
CA GLU A 187 11.54 -19.13 10.16
C GLU A 187 11.70 -18.35 11.47
N HIS A 188 10.99 -18.81 12.51
CA HIS A 188 11.02 -18.28 13.88
C HIS A 188 10.73 -16.79 13.97
N GLY A 189 9.65 -16.32 13.29
CA GLY A 189 9.38 -14.89 13.21
C GLY A 189 7.92 -14.48 13.10
N VAL A 190 7.74 -13.25 12.68
CA VAL A 190 6.42 -12.63 12.48
C VAL A 190 6.41 -11.90 11.14
N VAL A 191 5.39 -12.14 10.34
CA VAL A 191 5.05 -11.32 9.16
C VAL A 191 3.88 -10.42 9.52
N VAL A 192 3.98 -9.15 9.15
CA VAL A 192 2.88 -8.17 9.25
C VAL A 192 2.63 -7.62 7.85
N ALA A 193 1.46 -7.89 7.32
CA ALA A 193 1.05 -7.51 5.98
C ALA A 193 -0.32 -6.82 5.97
N GLY A 194 -0.76 -6.38 4.78
CA GLY A 194 -2.08 -5.86 4.48
C GLY A 194 -2.58 -6.39 3.14
N HIS A 195 -3.07 -5.50 2.26
CA HIS A 195 -3.48 -5.77 0.88
C HIS A 195 -4.79 -6.56 0.73
N THR A 196 -5.03 -7.59 1.53
CA THR A 196 -6.26 -8.39 1.46
C THR A 196 -7.22 -7.96 2.55
N PRO A 197 -8.26 -7.15 2.23
CA PRO A 197 -9.14 -6.63 3.26
C PRO A 197 -9.79 -7.73 4.10
N THR A 198 -9.52 -7.74 5.40
CA THR A 198 -10.09 -8.71 6.36
C THR A 198 -11.61 -8.62 6.50
N THR A 199 -12.22 -7.66 5.83
CA THR A 199 -13.67 -7.53 5.64
C THR A 199 -14.21 -8.35 4.46
N LEU A 200 -13.36 -9.03 3.68
CA LEU A 200 -13.76 -9.90 2.58
C LEU A 200 -14.14 -11.29 3.13
N GLU A 201 -15.45 -11.58 3.18
CA GLU A 201 -15.94 -12.87 3.67
C GLU A 201 -15.51 -14.06 2.78
N GLU A 202 -15.23 -13.81 1.51
CA GLU A 202 -14.76 -14.82 0.55
C GLU A 202 -13.34 -15.27 0.87
N GLU A 203 -12.48 -14.35 1.32
CA GLU A 203 -11.06 -14.59 1.63
C GLU A 203 -10.88 -15.03 3.10
N LEU A 204 -11.48 -14.28 4.02
CA LEU A 204 -11.34 -14.48 5.46
C LEU A 204 -12.71 -14.57 6.15
N PRO A 205 -13.46 -15.67 5.96
CA PRO A 205 -14.76 -15.85 6.55
C PRO A 205 -14.71 -15.78 8.09
N PHE A 206 -15.68 -15.08 8.68
CA PHE A 206 -15.81 -14.86 10.13
C PHE A 206 -14.79 -13.91 10.79
N ASN A 207 -13.97 -13.20 10.03
CA ASN A 207 -12.99 -12.28 10.63
C ASN A 207 -13.59 -10.91 11.02
N ASN A 208 -14.73 -10.52 10.47
CA ASN A 208 -15.49 -9.29 10.78
C ASN A 208 -14.68 -7.98 10.65
N GLY A 209 -13.66 -7.95 9.79
CA GLY A 209 -12.80 -6.79 9.61
C GLY A 209 -11.85 -6.50 10.78
N ASP A 210 -11.66 -7.42 11.70
CA ASP A 210 -10.58 -7.34 12.69
C ASP A 210 -9.24 -7.73 12.06
N VAL A 211 -8.14 -7.35 12.67
CA VAL A 211 -6.81 -7.84 12.27
C VAL A 211 -6.83 -9.37 12.25
N TYR A 212 -6.46 -9.95 11.12
CA TYR A 212 -6.35 -11.40 11.00
C TYR A 212 -5.02 -11.87 11.59
N LYS A 213 -5.04 -13.01 12.28
CA LYS A 213 -3.85 -13.63 12.85
C LYS A 213 -3.88 -15.13 12.57
N SER A 214 -2.82 -15.65 11.98
CA SER A 214 -2.55 -17.09 11.87
C SER A 214 -1.19 -17.46 12.43
N TYR A 215 -0.98 -18.77 12.64
CA TYR A 215 0.28 -19.32 13.08
C TYR A 215 0.60 -20.58 12.29
N ASP A 216 1.79 -20.61 11.72
CA ASP A 216 2.36 -21.76 11.02
C ASP A 216 3.29 -22.50 11.96
N GLU A 217 2.95 -23.76 12.28
CA GLU A 217 3.73 -24.62 13.20
C GLU A 217 5.04 -25.09 12.57
N ASP A 218 5.11 -25.27 11.26
CA ASP A 218 6.28 -25.77 10.55
C ASP A 218 7.39 -24.71 10.49
N LEU A 219 7.00 -23.45 10.27
CA LEU A 219 7.90 -22.29 10.25
C LEU A 219 8.10 -21.67 11.63
N ASP A 220 7.28 -22.00 12.63
CA ASP A 220 7.19 -21.25 13.90
C ASP A 220 6.98 -19.75 13.61
N CYS A 221 6.04 -19.45 12.70
CA CYS A 221 5.77 -18.10 12.19
C CYS A 221 4.38 -17.64 12.53
N THR A 222 4.26 -16.41 13.02
CA THR A 222 2.97 -15.71 13.15
C THR A 222 2.77 -14.78 11.97
N PHE A 223 1.62 -14.81 11.34
CA PHE A 223 1.21 -13.89 10.28
C PHE A 223 0.08 -12.98 10.78
N TYR A 224 0.21 -11.69 10.55
CA TYR A 224 -0.84 -10.69 10.77
C TYR A 224 -1.20 -10.02 9.46
N ASP A 225 -2.50 -10.01 9.12
CA ASP A 225 -3.04 -9.11 8.11
C ASP A 225 -3.76 -7.95 8.81
N ILE A 226 -3.29 -6.73 8.55
CA ILE A 226 -3.77 -5.50 9.19
C ILE A 226 -4.59 -4.60 8.25
N ASP A 227 -4.90 -5.05 7.01
CA ASP A 227 -5.86 -4.35 6.15
C ASP A 227 -7.29 -4.64 6.63
N CYS A 228 -7.79 -3.79 7.49
CA CYS A 228 -9.18 -3.87 7.97
C CYS A 228 -10.17 -3.08 7.11
N GLY A 229 -9.83 -2.80 5.84
CA GLY A 229 -10.73 -2.20 4.85
C GLY A 229 -11.03 -0.72 5.08
N CYS A 230 -10.06 0.08 5.49
CA CYS A 230 -10.23 1.50 5.83
C CYS A 230 -11.06 2.27 4.79
N SER A 231 -10.77 2.14 3.51
CA SER A 231 -11.47 2.84 2.41
C SER A 231 -12.94 2.41 2.22
N ALA A 232 -13.33 1.29 2.81
CA ALA A 232 -14.71 0.79 2.79
C ALA A 232 -15.51 1.19 4.03
N LYS A 233 -14.94 2.00 4.92
CA LYS A 233 -15.58 2.50 6.14
C LYS A 233 -16.90 3.19 5.84
N GLY A 234 -17.95 2.79 6.54
CA GLY A 234 -19.32 3.26 6.29
C GLY A 234 -20.03 2.63 5.07
N LYS A 235 -19.35 1.79 4.30
CA LYS A 235 -19.91 1.05 3.15
C LYS A 235 -19.92 -0.46 3.39
N ARG A 236 -19.01 -0.97 4.20
CA ARG A 236 -18.87 -2.38 4.56
C ARG A 236 -18.79 -2.52 6.06
N ASP A 237 -19.54 -3.47 6.61
CA ASP A 237 -19.56 -3.74 8.05
C ASP A 237 -18.17 -4.19 8.53
N GLY A 238 -17.77 -3.70 9.69
CA GLY A 238 -16.46 -3.98 10.28
C GLY A 238 -15.29 -3.20 9.71
N ALA A 239 -15.47 -2.47 8.60
CA ALA A 239 -14.40 -1.70 7.95
C ALA A 239 -13.86 -0.58 8.84
N LYS A 240 -12.54 -0.53 9.01
CA LYS A 240 -11.83 0.39 9.91
C LYS A 240 -10.35 0.48 9.54
N LEU A 241 -9.64 1.46 10.08
CA LEU A 241 -8.17 1.49 10.03
C LEU A 241 -7.60 0.74 11.24
N ALA A 242 -6.59 -0.11 11.02
CA ALA A 242 -5.86 -0.78 12.08
C ALA A 242 -4.41 -0.32 12.18
N CYS A 243 -3.86 -0.41 13.40
CA CYS A 243 -2.44 -0.27 13.67
C CYS A 243 -2.05 -1.30 14.74
N ILE A 244 -0.96 -2.02 14.52
CA ILE A 244 -0.39 -2.95 15.49
C ILE A 244 0.89 -2.36 16.10
N ARG A 245 1.03 -2.43 17.43
CA ARG A 245 2.28 -2.13 18.11
C ARG A 245 3.03 -3.44 18.38
N LEU A 246 4.20 -3.59 17.78
CA LEU A 246 4.92 -4.87 17.74
C LEU A 246 5.52 -5.30 19.08
N ASN A 247 5.82 -4.35 19.97
CA ASN A 247 6.44 -4.65 21.27
C ASN A 247 5.57 -5.53 22.17
N ASP A 248 4.26 -5.41 22.08
CA ASP A 248 3.28 -6.12 22.93
C ASP A 248 2.07 -6.63 22.14
N GLU A 249 2.16 -6.57 20.81
CA GLU A 249 1.11 -7.00 19.87
C GLU A 249 -0.24 -6.30 20.09
N GLN A 250 -0.23 -5.10 20.69
CA GLN A 250 -1.47 -4.33 20.89
C GLN A 250 -2.00 -3.77 19.58
N ILE A 251 -3.28 -4.02 19.31
CA ILE A 251 -3.98 -3.56 18.12
C ILE A 251 -4.84 -2.34 18.47
N TYR A 252 -4.78 -1.33 17.62
CA TYR A 252 -5.59 -0.11 17.68
C TYR A 252 -6.47 -0.03 16.44
N TYR A 253 -7.70 0.47 16.59
CA TYR A 253 -8.66 0.66 15.51
C TYR A 253 -9.23 2.09 15.53
N ILE A 254 -9.52 2.65 14.33
CA ILE A 254 -10.23 3.91 14.12
C ILE A 254 -11.45 3.68 13.24
#